data_dc2f4cb35490ddf92e82f4f9facb1737
#
_entry.id   dc2f4cb35490ddf92e82f4f9facb1737
#
_cell.length_a   1.000
_cell.length_b   1.000
_cell.length_c   1.000
_cell.angle_alpha   90.00
_cell.angle_beta   90.00
_cell.angle_gamma   90.00
#
_symmetry.space_group_name_H-M   'P 1'
#
loop_
_entity.id
_entity.type
_entity.pdbx_description
1 polymer ?
#
loop_
_entity_poly.entity_id
_entity_poly.type
_entity_poly.pdbx_seq_one_letter_code
_entity_poly.pdbx_strand_id
1 'polypeptide(L)'
;MSDEVGPEGVKHAQAATMQLDGQAKTTHGADAALHLLKETGGLRQPIDKEASQRLLRKIDLHIMPLICVVYFLQYIDKTAISYASVTGIIESTGLHGNQFNWVASIFFFGQLAFEFPTIRLIQLFPLAKYVAVNVTVWGVVLASLAACKSYASLLACRFLLGAAEAAVVPAWVIFTSQWYTRNEQAFRVGIWFSVCGAAQMFGGYFAYGVANHVGGDANAALRGWQVIFLFLGLLTAAIGISFWFIMPDSPEFAGFLSSEEKSLHIERIRGNIQGIGSRTFKWDQFWEAIKDPMTWLYAFWIFAANIPNSIATSFGNILVKGMGYTSKESLLLVTPLGAYEIVVLVGLTFAAMKTEQRLYACIAGHIPAIIGAILMATTNKVPALIGYYFSGGIPIGWTTILGLQASNVAGSTKKVTVSVIGTIAYTIGNIISPQTFQSKDAPRYLPAKISIVILYVLITLDLVLIRWLFVRRNKQRDEEKRVKSGEWKVEGNHEFLDQTDLDNIEFRYVL
;
A
#
# COMPACT_ATOMS: atom_id res chain seq x y z
N MET A 1 37.30 -40.47 -3.02
CA MET A 1 37.83 -40.01 -1.72
C MET A 1 36.63 -39.44 -1.00
N SER A 2 36.16 -40.21 -0.03
CA SER A 2 35.00 -39.91 0.83
C SER A 2 35.50 -39.08 2.01
N ASP A 3 35.17 -37.82 2.07
CA ASP A 3 35.41 -36.97 3.23
C ASP A 3 34.41 -37.31 4.32
N GLU A 4 34.84 -38.06 5.29
CA GLU A 4 34.13 -38.30 6.57
C GLU A 4 34.07 -36.97 7.35
N VAL A 5 32.86 -36.52 7.63
CA VAL A 5 32.61 -35.42 8.55
C VAL A 5 33.02 -35.86 9.95
N GLY A 6 34.08 -35.29 10.50
CA GLY A 6 34.62 -35.63 11.81
C GLY A 6 33.65 -35.36 12.97
N PRO A 7 33.85 -35.99 14.14
CA PRO A 7 32.94 -35.93 15.29
C PRO A 7 32.67 -34.53 15.87
N GLU A 8 33.43 -33.51 15.53
CA GLU A 8 33.19 -32.11 15.92
C GLU A 8 32.09 -31.46 15.06
N GLY A 9 31.99 -31.79 13.77
CA GLY A 9 30.93 -31.30 12.90
C GLY A 9 29.53 -31.79 13.32
N VAL A 10 29.46 -33.02 13.86
CA VAL A 10 28.22 -33.60 14.38
C VAL A 10 27.80 -32.94 15.70
N LYS A 11 28.75 -32.54 16.57
CA LYS A 11 28.46 -31.83 17.84
C LYS A 11 27.99 -30.38 17.59
N HIS A 12 28.54 -29.71 16.61
CA HIS A 12 28.06 -28.34 16.25
C HIS A 12 26.66 -28.37 15.61
N ALA A 13 26.35 -29.40 14.82
CA ALA A 13 25.00 -29.59 14.27
C ALA A 13 23.99 -29.95 15.38
N GLN A 14 24.36 -30.77 16.36
CA GLN A 14 23.51 -31.10 17.51
C GLN A 14 23.31 -29.94 18.47
N ALA A 15 24.33 -29.11 18.72
CA ALA A 15 24.19 -27.89 19.53
C ALA A 15 23.29 -26.85 18.88
N ALA A 16 23.39 -26.68 17.56
CA ALA A 16 22.49 -25.82 16.81
C ALA A 16 21.04 -26.32 16.81
N THR A 17 20.84 -27.63 16.78
CA THR A 17 19.51 -28.28 16.86
C THR A 17 18.89 -28.13 18.26
N MET A 18 19.68 -28.22 19.34
CA MET A 18 19.21 -27.99 20.72
C MET A 18 18.85 -26.53 21.01
N GLN A 19 19.56 -25.57 20.42
CA GLN A 19 19.18 -24.15 20.53
C GLN A 19 17.89 -23.82 19.79
N LEU A 20 17.58 -24.55 18.71
CA LEU A 20 16.33 -24.37 17.94
C LEU A 20 15.11 -25.00 18.68
N ASP A 21 15.29 -26.12 19.38
CA ASP A 21 14.22 -26.77 20.17
C ASP A 21 13.78 -25.95 21.41
N GLY A 22 14.67 -25.14 21.98
CA GLY A 22 14.34 -24.25 23.10
C GLY A 22 13.50 -23.00 22.71
N GLN A 23 13.48 -22.61 21.44
CA GLN A 23 12.78 -21.43 20.93
C GLN A 23 11.45 -21.74 20.21
N ALA A 24 11.13 -23.02 19.98
CA ALA A 24 10.02 -23.46 19.11
C ALA A 24 8.62 -23.44 19.77
N LYS A 25 8.45 -22.88 20.97
CA LYS A 25 7.16 -22.98 21.70
C LYS A 25 6.07 -21.95 21.31
N THR A 26 6.19 -21.15 20.24
CA THR A 26 5.24 -20.05 20.03
C THR A 26 4.73 -19.78 18.60
N THR A 27 4.83 -20.67 17.59
CA THR A 27 4.18 -20.37 16.30
C THR A 27 3.81 -21.66 15.55
N HIS A 28 2.50 -21.94 15.39
CA HIS A 28 1.96 -23.08 14.64
C HIS A 28 2.49 -23.22 13.20
N GLY A 29 2.87 -22.12 12.52
CA GLY A 29 3.42 -22.18 11.16
C GLY A 29 4.92 -22.49 11.08
N ALA A 30 5.69 -22.15 12.12
CA ALA A 30 7.12 -22.44 12.18
C ALA A 30 7.38 -23.94 12.46
N ASP A 31 6.49 -24.58 13.21
CA ASP A 31 6.61 -26.00 13.55
C ASP A 31 6.35 -26.91 12.34
N ALA A 32 5.39 -26.57 11.47
CA ALA A 32 5.06 -27.35 10.26
C ALA A 32 6.18 -27.25 9.20
N ALA A 33 6.75 -26.06 8.99
CA ALA A 33 7.89 -25.87 8.09
C ALA A 33 9.15 -26.59 8.59
N LEU A 34 9.38 -26.58 9.91
CA LEU A 34 10.46 -27.32 10.56
C LEU A 34 10.27 -28.84 10.46
N HIS A 35 9.04 -29.33 10.53
CA HIS A 35 8.71 -30.75 10.37
C HIS A 35 8.99 -31.25 8.96
N LEU A 36 8.55 -30.47 7.94
CA LEU A 36 8.83 -30.76 6.53
C LEU A 36 10.34 -30.69 6.20
N LEU A 37 11.09 -29.77 6.79
CA LEU A 37 12.53 -29.69 6.61
C LEU A 37 13.26 -30.83 7.32
N LYS A 38 12.76 -31.33 8.45
CA LYS A 38 13.31 -32.54 9.12
C LYS A 38 13.04 -33.81 8.31
N GLU A 39 11.87 -33.94 7.69
CA GLU A 39 11.54 -35.08 6.82
C GLU A 39 12.35 -35.10 5.52
N THR A 40 12.76 -33.95 4.99
CA THR A 40 13.58 -33.83 3.77
C THR A 40 15.10 -33.83 4.02
N GLY A 41 15.55 -34.14 5.26
CA GLY A 41 16.96 -34.36 5.58
C GLY A 41 17.84 -33.10 5.70
N GLY A 42 17.26 -31.90 5.78
CA GLY A 42 17.96 -30.65 6.17
C GLY A 42 19.08 -30.14 5.24
N LEU A 43 19.39 -30.88 4.17
CA LEU A 43 20.45 -30.50 3.21
C LEU A 43 19.96 -29.45 2.23
N ARG A 44 20.73 -28.37 2.02
CA ARG A 44 20.52 -27.41 0.93
C ARG A 44 20.60 -28.13 -0.41
N GLN A 45 19.46 -28.43 -1.00
CA GLN A 45 19.44 -28.86 -2.39
C GLN A 45 19.61 -27.65 -3.31
N PRO A 46 20.47 -27.73 -4.33
CA PRO A 46 20.56 -26.65 -5.32
C PRO A 46 19.20 -26.50 -6.01
N ILE A 47 18.63 -25.31 -5.92
CA ILE A 47 17.33 -25.01 -6.50
C ILE A 47 17.48 -24.97 -8.02
N ASP A 48 16.82 -25.89 -8.72
CA ASP A 48 16.73 -25.84 -10.18
C ASP A 48 15.99 -24.57 -10.60
N LYS A 49 16.65 -23.75 -11.41
CA LYS A 49 16.11 -22.47 -11.89
C LYS A 49 14.83 -22.64 -12.70
N GLU A 50 14.74 -23.67 -13.51
CA GLU A 50 13.54 -23.92 -14.33
C GLU A 50 12.35 -24.36 -13.47
N ALA A 51 12.56 -25.27 -12.50
CA ALA A 51 11.54 -25.69 -11.56
C ALA A 51 11.05 -24.50 -10.72
N SER A 52 11.98 -23.65 -10.25
CA SER A 52 11.66 -22.44 -9.51
C SER A 52 10.82 -21.45 -10.33
N GLN A 53 11.10 -21.26 -11.63
CA GLN A 53 10.33 -20.40 -12.50
C GLN A 53 8.94 -20.96 -12.83
N ARG A 54 8.81 -22.29 -13.02
CA ARG A 54 7.51 -22.94 -13.22
C ARG A 54 6.64 -22.80 -11.98
N LEU A 55 7.20 -23.04 -10.80
CA LEU A 55 6.52 -22.86 -9.53
C LEU A 55 6.08 -21.39 -9.35
N LEU A 56 6.94 -20.42 -9.65
CA LEU A 56 6.61 -19.00 -9.54
C LEU A 56 5.42 -18.62 -10.43
N ARG A 57 5.39 -19.07 -11.68
CA ARG A 57 4.24 -18.83 -12.58
C ARG A 57 2.95 -19.44 -12.05
N LYS A 58 3.02 -20.62 -11.44
CA LYS A 58 1.87 -21.29 -10.84
C LYS A 58 1.34 -20.51 -9.64
N ILE A 59 2.23 -20.00 -8.79
CA ILE A 59 1.88 -19.11 -7.67
C ILE A 59 1.26 -17.81 -8.18
N ASP A 60 1.89 -17.16 -9.15
CA ASP A 60 1.41 -15.92 -9.75
C ASP A 60 -0.02 -16.07 -10.30
N LEU A 61 -0.33 -17.19 -10.95
CA LEU A 61 -1.67 -17.44 -11.53
C LEU A 61 -2.75 -17.70 -10.47
N HIS A 62 -2.41 -18.19 -9.29
CA HIS A 62 -3.39 -18.49 -8.24
C HIS A 62 -3.53 -17.38 -7.20
N ILE A 63 -2.43 -16.74 -6.81
CA ILE A 63 -2.40 -15.78 -5.72
C ILE A 63 -2.62 -14.34 -6.21
N MET A 64 -1.90 -13.92 -7.27
CA MET A 64 -1.95 -12.54 -7.75
C MET A 64 -3.34 -12.08 -8.20
N PRO A 65 -4.14 -12.87 -8.95
CA PRO A 65 -5.47 -12.42 -9.35
C PRO A 65 -6.39 -12.15 -8.15
N LEU A 66 -6.31 -12.98 -7.09
CA LEU A 66 -7.12 -12.80 -5.88
C LEU A 66 -6.76 -11.50 -5.14
N ILE A 67 -5.45 -11.25 -4.97
CA ILE A 67 -4.96 -10.01 -4.37
C ILE A 67 -5.39 -8.81 -5.22
N CYS A 68 -5.22 -8.86 -6.53
CA CYS A 68 -5.57 -7.79 -7.46
C CYS A 68 -7.08 -7.49 -7.45
N VAL A 69 -7.93 -8.51 -7.44
CA VAL A 69 -9.39 -8.31 -7.43
C VAL A 69 -9.86 -7.63 -6.14
N VAL A 70 -9.36 -8.07 -4.98
CA VAL A 70 -9.75 -7.43 -3.72
C VAL A 70 -9.21 -5.99 -3.63
N TYR A 71 -7.99 -5.74 -4.10
CA TYR A 71 -7.41 -4.39 -4.11
C TYR A 71 -8.12 -3.46 -5.11
N PHE A 72 -8.55 -4.01 -6.26
CA PHE A 72 -9.40 -3.33 -7.23
C PHE A 72 -10.72 -2.87 -6.60
N LEU A 73 -11.42 -3.77 -5.89
CA LEU A 73 -12.67 -3.44 -5.19
C LEU A 73 -12.45 -2.41 -4.10
N GLN A 74 -11.35 -2.51 -3.35
CA GLN A 74 -10.99 -1.56 -2.31
C GLN A 74 -10.82 -0.13 -2.87
N TYR A 75 -10.18 -0.01 -4.03
CA TYR A 75 -9.98 1.31 -4.63
C TYR A 75 -11.27 1.88 -5.22
N ILE A 76 -12.10 1.05 -5.87
CA ILE A 76 -13.42 1.49 -6.35
C ILE A 76 -14.29 1.96 -5.20
N ASP A 77 -14.27 1.27 -4.08
CA ASP A 77 -15.06 1.65 -2.90
C ASP A 77 -14.63 3.02 -2.35
N LYS A 78 -13.33 3.27 -2.24
CA LYS A 78 -12.81 4.60 -1.86
C LYS A 78 -13.29 5.70 -2.79
N THR A 79 -13.35 5.42 -4.10
CA THR A 79 -13.80 6.40 -5.11
C THR A 79 -15.32 6.47 -5.27
N ALA A 80 -16.07 5.45 -4.81
CA ALA A 80 -17.53 5.39 -4.92
C ALA A 80 -18.24 6.59 -4.29
N ILE A 81 -17.67 7.17 -3.22
CA ILE A 81 -18.23 8.39 -2.61
C ILE A 81 -18.18 9.59 -3.56
N SER A 82 -17.15 9.68 -4.41
CA SER A 82 -17.05 10.72 -5.44
C SER A 82 -18.13 10.53 -6.52
N TYR A 83 -18.39 9.30 -6.94
CA TYR A 83 -19.49 9.01 -7.88
C TYR A 83 -20.85 9.27 -7.26
N ALA A 84 -21.04 8.90 -5.98
CA ALA A 84 -22.27 9.15 -5.24
C ALA A 84 -22.57 10.65 -5.09
N SER A 85 -21.55 11.50 -4.98
CA SER A 85 -21.70 12.96 -4.82
C SER A 85 -22.43 13.64 -5.96
N VAL A 86 -22.33 13.08 -7.18
CA VAL A 86 -22.97 13.62 -8.40
C VAL A 86 -24.17 12.80 -8.86
N THR A 87 -24.47 11.67 -8.18
CA THR A 87 -25.63 10.80 -8.45
C THR A 87 -26.72 10.87 -7.38
N GLY A 88 -26.68 11.93 -6.52
CA GLY A 88 -27.79 12.34 -5.70
C GLY A 88 -27.69 11.97 -4.20
N ILE A 89 -26.54 11.58 -3.66
CA ILE A 89 -26.39 11.28 -2.22
C ILE A 89 -26.60 12.53 -1.36
N ILE A 90 -26.06 13.69 -1.78
CA ILE A 90 -26.09 14.94 -1.02
C ILE A 90 -27.54 15.38 -0.81
N GLU A 91 -28.31 15.41 -1.90
CA GLU A 91 -29.69 15.86 -1.92
C GLU A 91 -30.62 14.87 -1.20
N SER A 92 -30.39 13.58 -1.40
CA SER A 92 -31.29 12.53 -0.86
C SER A 92 -31.16 12.29 0.61
N THR A 93 -29.96 12.53 1.18
CA THR A 93 -29.68 12.36 2.62
C THR A 93 -29.70 13.68 3.38
N GLY A 94 -29.99 14.80 2.68
CA GLY A 94 -30.10 16.14 3.28
C GLY A 94 -28.77 16.62 3.88
N LEU A 95 -27.63 16.36 3.20
CA LEU A 95 -26.33 16.83 3.66
C LEU A 95 -26.18 18.35 3.41
N HIS A 96 -25.83 19.09 4.45
CA HIS A 96 -25.65 20.54 4.39
C HIS A 96 -24.24 20.96 4.79
N GLY A 97 -23.77 22.08 4.21
CA GLY A 97 -22.46 22.64 4.51
C GLY A 97 -21.33 21.62 4.31
N ASN A 98 -20.47 21.45 5.30
CA ASN A 98 -19.32 20.56 5.25
C ASN A 98 -19.61 19.11 5.69
N GLN A 99 -20.87 18.70 5.82
CA GLN A 99 -21.23 17.34 6.28
C GLN A 99 -20.70 16.26 5.32
N PHE A 100 -20.71 16.52 4.01
CA PHE A 100 -20.12 15.59 3.03
C PHE A 100 -18.62 15.37 3.26
N ASN A 101 -17.89 16.41 3.66
CA ASN A 101 -16.48 16.34 3.98
C ASN A 101 -16.24 15.38 5.16
N TRP A 102 -17.09 15.47 6.19
CA TRP A 102 -17.01 14.57 7.34
C TRP A 102 -17.37 13.13 7.00
N VAL A 103 -18.35 12.90 6.12
CA VAL A 103 -18.68 11.55 5.61
C VAL A 103 -17.48 10.94 4.86
N ALA A 104 -16.69 11.75 4.17
CA ALA A 104 -15.45 11.29 3.53
C ALA A 104 -14.31 11.06 4.55
N SER A 105 -14.12 11.97 5.52
CA SER A 105 -13.02 11.88 6.49
C SER A 105 -13.21 10.80 7.54
N ILE A 106 -14.44 10.51 7.98
CA ILE A 106 -14.74 9.58 9.08
C ILE A 106 -14.29 8.14 8.77
N PHE A 107 -14.22 7.78 7.50
CA PHE A 107 -13.69 6.53 7.04
C PHE A 107 -12.24 6.32 7.54
N PHE A 108 -11.39 7.33 7.42
CA PHE A 108 -10.00 7.27 7.86
C PHE A 108 -9.86 7.26 9.38
N PHE A 109 -10.81 7.81 10.13
CA PHE A 109 -10.87 7.62 11.58
C PHE A 109 -11.15 6.16 11.95
N GLY A 110 -12.05 5.49 11.22
CA GLY A 110 -12.31 4.07 11.39
C GLY A 110 -11.06 3.23 11.07
N GLN A 111 -10.38 3.54 9.97
CA GLN A 111 -9.14 2.88 9.57
C GLN A 111 -8.07 3.04 10.66
N LEU A 112 -7.82 4.26 11.14
CA LEU A 112 -6.81 4.54 12.17
C LEU A 112 -7.11 3.80 13.48
N ALA A 113 -8.37 3.79 13.92
CA ALA A 113 -8.78 3.15 15.17
C ALA A 113 -8.57 1.62 15.13
N PHE A 114 -8.76 1.00 13.96
CA PHE A 114 -8.68 -0.46 13.83
C PHE A 114 -7.35 -0.97 13.23
N GLU A 115 -6.47 -0.12 12.77
CA GLU A 115 -5.19 -0.53 12.19
C GLU A 115 -4.31 -1.27 13.20
N PHE A 116 -4.15 -0.73 14.43
CA PHE A 116 -3.36 -1.39 15.48
C PHE A 116 -4.01 -2.70 15.98
N PRO A 117 -5.31 -2.74 16.34
CA PRO A 117 -5.99 -4.00 16.66
C PRO A 117 -5.86 -5.05 15.56
N THR A 118 -6.00 -4.65 14.30
CA THR A 118 -5.91 -5.53 13.13
C THR A 118 -4.55 -6.21 13.02
N ILE A 119 -3.44 -5.49 13.22
CA ILE A 119 -2.09 -6.06 13.20
C ILE A 119 -1.98 -7.19 14.24
N ARG A 120 -2.58 -7.01 15.40
CA ARG A 120 -2.60 -8.05 16.44
C ARG A 120 -3.48 -9.24 16.06
N LEU A 121 -4.64 -8.99 15.48
CA LEU A 121 -5.58 -10.03 15.05
C LEU A 121 -5.02 -10.88 13.89
N ILE A 122 -4.31 -10.26 12.94
CA ILE A 122 -3.58 -10.98 11.88
C ILE A 122 -2.56 -11.98 12.44
N GLN A 123 -1.95 -11.69 13.60
CA GLN A 123 -1.00 -12.60 14.25
C GLN A 123 -1.67 -13.77 14.98
N LEU A 124 -2.92 -13.61 15.40
CA LEU A 124 -3.67 -14.58 16.20
C LEU A 124 -4.50 -15.53 15.34
N PHE A 125 -5.00 -15.09 14.20
CA PHE A 125 -5.87 -15.84 13.31
C PHE A 125 -5.18 -16.24 12.01
N PRO A 126 -5.65 -17.32 11.34
CA PRO A 126 -5.17 -17.67 10.00
C PRO A 126 -5.40 -16.50 9.04
N LEU A 127 -4.33 -16.08 8.35
CA LEU A 127 -4.30 -14.82 7.60
C LEU A 127 -5.40 -14.72 6.53
N ALA A 128 -5.56 -15.77 5.70
CA ALA A 128 -6.56 -15.75 4.63
C ALA A 128 -7.99 -15.72 5.17
N LYS A 129 -8.27 -16.47 6.24
CA LYS A 129 -9.59 -16.50 6.86
C LYS A 129 -9.94 -15.16 7.51
N TYR A 130 -8.98 -14.56 8.21
CA TYR A 130 -9.17 -13.23 8.80
C TYR A 130 -9.46 -12.17 7.72
N VAL A 131 -8.70 -12.17 6.63
CA VAL A 131 -8.93 -11.24 5.51
C VAL A 131 -10.29 -11.50 4.86
N ALA A 132 -10.66 -12.76 4.62
CA ALA A 132 -11.95 -13.12 4.02
C ALA A 132 -13.14 -12.59 4.83
N VAL A 133 -13.07 -12.72 6.18
CA VAL A 133 -14.09 -12.17 7.07
C VAL A 133 -14.15 -10.64 6.95
N ASN A 134 -13.00 -9.97 7.01
CA ASN A 134 -12.95 -8.51 6.90
C ASN A 134 -13.49 -8.01 5.55
N VAL A 135 -13.13 -8.66 4.44
CA VAL A 135 -13.63 -8.31 3.10
C VAL A 135 -15.14 -8.55 3.00
N THR A 136 -15.64 -9.64 3.60
CA THR A 136 -17.09 -9.92 3.62
C THR A 136 -17.84 -8.88 4.46
N VAL A 137 -17.35 -8.57 5.67
CA VAL A 137 -17.94 -7.53 6.54
C VAL A 137 -17.90 -6.18 5.85
N TRP A 138 -16.76 -5.81 5.26
CA TRP A 138 -16.61 -4.59 4.47
C TRP A 138 -17.67 -4.53 3.35
N GLY A 139 -17.85 -5.59 2.56
CA GLY A 139 -18.86 -5.65 1.50
C GLY A 139 -20.29 -5.46 2.03
N VAL A 140 -20.64 -6.08 3.15
CA VAL A 140 -21.96 -5.93 3.79
C VAL A 140 -22.16 -4.48 4.30
N VAL A 141 -21.16 -3.89 4.93
CA VAL A 141 -21.22 -2.49 5.41
C VAL A 141 -21.33 -1.53 4.22
N LEU A 142 -20.61 -1.78 3.13
CA LEU A 142 -20.70 -0.98 1.91
C LEU A 142 -22.11 -1.05 1.30
N ALA A 143 -22.69 -2.25 1.19
CA ALA A 143 -24.07 -2.41 0.73
C ALA A 143 -25.08 -1.69 1.65
N SER A 144 -24.85 -1.69 2.97
CA SER A 144 -25.70 -1.03 3.97
C SER A 144 -25.73 0.50 3.82
N LEU A 145 -24.71 1.11 3.19
CA LEU A 145 -24.73 2.53 2.86
C LEU A 145 -25.94 2.89 2.00
N ALA A 146 -26.38 2.00 1.09
CA ALA A 146 -27.55 2.23 0.24
C ALA A 146 -28.86 2.43 1.05
N ALA A 147 -28.93 1.93 2.27
CA ALA A 147 -30.07 2.09 3.17
C ALA A 147 -30.01 3.35 4.07
N CYS A 148 -28.89 4.08 4.04
CA CYS A 148 -28.71 5.27 4.87
C CYS A 148 -29.59 6.43 4.38
N LYS A 149 -30.29 7.07 5.33
CA LYS A 149 -31.20 8.20 5.06
C LYS A 149 -30.81 9.49 5.79
N SER A 150 -29.77 9.45 6.62
CA SER A 150 -29.35 10.58 7.43
C SER A 150 -27.83 10.71 7.51
N TYR A 151 -27.37 11.90 7.85
CA TYR A 151 -25.97 12.17 8.11
C TYR A 151 -25.35 11.21 9.14
N ALA A 152 -26.05 10.97 10.27
CA ALA A 152 -25.55 10.10 11.33
C ALA A 152 -25.38 8.64 10.87
N SER A 153 -26.33 8.10 10.09
CA SER A 153 -26.22 6.74 9.55
C SER A 153 -25.07 6.60 8.54
N LEU A 154 -24.86 7.63 7.71
CA LEU A 154 -23.69 7.66 6.79
C LEU A 154 -22.38 7.68 7.56
N LEU A 155 -22.25 8.50 8.62
CA LEU A 155 -21.04 8.54 9.45
C LEU A 155 -20.76 7.18 10.09
N ALA A 156 -21.78 6.55 10.70
CA ALA A 156 -21.61 5.25 11.35
C ALA A 156 -21.16 4.17 10.35
N CYS A 157 -21.83 4.05 9.20
CA CYS A 157 -21.46 3.08 8.18
C CYS A 157 -20.06 3.36 7.60
N ARG A 158 -19.70 4.61 7.35
CA ARG A 158 -18.38 4.98 6.86
C ARG A 158 -17.27 4.72 7.86
N PHE A 159 -17.50 4.93 9.14
CA PHE A 159 -16.54 4.56 10.20
C PHE A 159 -16.31 3.04 10.22
N LEU A 160 -17.39 2.26 10.24
CA LEU A 160 -17.33 0.78 10.23
C LEU A 160 -16.65 0.26 8.95
N LEU A 161 -16.89 0.93 7.81
CA LEU A 161 -16.25 0.61 6.55
C LEU A 161 -14.73 0.77 6.63
N GLY A 162 -14.25 1.90 7.16
CA GLY A 162 -12.82 2.14 7.38
C GLY A 162 -12.21 1.13 8.35
N ALA A 163 -12.95 0.77 9.41
CA ALA A 163 -12.51 -0.24 10.36
C ALA A 163 -12.34 -1.63 9.72
N ALA A 164 -13.26 -2.05 8.86
CA ALA A 164 -13.19 -3.33 8.18
C ALA A 164 -12.10 -3.36 7.09
N GLU A 165 -11.83 -2.23 6.41
CA GLU A 165 -10.77 -2.13 5.41
C GLU A 165 -9.35 -2.06 5.99
N ALA A 166 -9.18 -1.73 7.27
CA ALA A 166 -7.86 -1.56 7.90
C ALA A 166 -6.96 -2.80 7.77
N ALA A 167 -7.56 -3.99 7.62
CA ALA A 167 -6.84 -5.26 7.50
C ALA A 167 -6.13 -5.47 6.16
N VAL A 168 -6.58 -4.84 5.08
CA VAL A 168 -6.24 -5.25 3.70
C VAL A 168 -4.78 -4.98 3.37
N VAL A 169 -4.29 -3.76 3.58
CA VAL A 169 -2.91 -3.40 3.20
C VAL A 169 -1.85 -4.17 4.02
N PRO A 170 -1.94 -4.25 5.37
CA PRO A 170 -1.03 -5.08 6.15
C PRO A 170 -1.04 -6.55 5.72
N ALA A 171 -2.21 -7.10 5.43
CA ALA A 171 -2.35 -8.48 4.98
C ALA A 171 -1.66 -8.71 3.63
N TRP A 172 -1.79 -7.79 2.65
CA TRP A 172 -1.14 -7.93 1.34
C TRP A 172 0.38 -7.91 1.44
N VAL A 173 0.94 -7.10 2.33
CA VAL A 173 2.39 -7.10 2.59
C VAL A 173 2.83 -8.46 3.15
N ILE A 174 2.07 -9.03 4.09
CA ILE A 174 2.38 -10.34 4.69
C ILE A 174 2.22 -11.44 3.64
N PHE A 175 1.12 -11.50 2.89
CA PHE A 175 0.94 -12.47 1.80
C PHE A 175 2.09 -12.38 0.78
N THR A 176 2.45 -11.18 0.35
CA THR A 176 3.55 -11.00 -0.60
C THR A 176 4.86 -11.54 -0.03
N SER A 177 5.13 -11.37 1.27
CA SER A 177 6.34 -11.88 1.91
C SER A 177 6.35 -13.40 2.11
N GLN A 178 5.18 -14.02 2.28
CA GLN A 178 5.02 -15.47 2.42
C GLN A 178 5.16 -16.23 1.10
N TRP A 179 4.77 -15.60 -0.03
CA TRP A 179 4.71 -16.26 -1.33
C TRP A 179 5.86 -15.90 -2.27
N TYR A 180 6.58 -14.81 -2.03
CA TYR A 180 7.58 -14.29 -2.95
C TYR A 180 8.91 -14.01 -2.27
N THR A 181 10.01 -14.26 -2.99
CA THR A 181 11.35 -13.86 -2.55
C THR A 181 11.50 -12.34 -2.55
N ARG A 182 12.43 -11.80 -1.75
CA ARG A 182 12.66 -10.35 -1.63
C ARG A 182 12.80 -9.62 -2.97
N ASN A 183 13.52 -10.23 -3.91
CA ASN A 183 13.72 -9.64 -5.24
C ASN A 183 12.44 -9.62 -6.08
N GLU A 184 11.50 -10.52 -5.79
CA GLU A 184 10.24 -10.67 -6.51
C GLU A 184 9.12 -9.81 -5.92
N GLN A 185 9.19 -9.49 -4.62
CA GLN A 185 8.15 -8.75 -3.88
C GLN A 185 7.87 -7.38 -4.49
N ALA A 186 8.93 -6.60 -4.79
CA ALA A 186 8.76 -5.24 -5.31
C ALA A 186 7.95 -5.18 -6.60
N PHE A 187 8.18 -6.13 -7.52
CA PHE A 187 7.45 -6.21 -8.79
C PHE A 187 5.97 -6.58 -8.56
N ARG A 188 5.67 -7.53 -7.65
CA ARG A 188 4.28 -7.95 -7.34
C ARG A 188 3.51 -6.87 -6.60
N VAL A 189 4.17 -6.16 -5.69
CA VAL A 189 3.60 -4.95 -5.06
C VAL A 189 3.24 -3.92 -6.13
N GLY A 190 4.13 -3.69 -7.11
CA GLY A 190 3.85 -2.80 -8.24
C GLY A 190 2.64 -3.24 -9.07
N ILE A 191 2.47 -4.55 -9.31
CA ILE A 191 1.31 -5.08 -10.06
C ILE A 191 0.01 -4.80 -9.31
N TRP A 192 -0.15 -5.26 -8.07
CA TRP A 192 -1.42 -5.07 -7.36
C TRP A 192 -1.68 -3.60 -7.04
N PHE A 193 -0.66 -2.77 -6.88
CA PHE A 193 -0.85 -1.32 -6.70
C PHE A 193 -1.31 -0.64 -7.99
N SER A 194 -0.81 -1.03 -9.17
CA SER A 194 -1.21 -0.44 -10.46
C SER A 194 -2.68 -0.67 -10.81
N VAL A 195 -3.31 -1.64 -10.17
CA VAL A 195 -4.75 -1.93 -10.36
C VAL A 195 -5.64 -0.76 -9.90
N CYS A 196 -5.14 0.16 -9.06
CA CYS A 196 -5.87 1.38 -8.66
C CYS A 196 -6.33 2.20 -9.86
N GLY A 197 -5.45 2.42 -10.85
CA GLY A 197 -5.81 3.17 -12.04
C GLY A 197 -6.88 2.48 -12.89
N ALA A 198 -6.82 1.14 -13.01
CA ALA A 198 -7.86 0.35 -13.67
C ALA A 198 -9.20 0.42 -12.92
N ALA A 199 -9.14 0.39 -11.58
CA ALA A 199 -10.31 0.51 -10.72
C ALA A 199 -11.01 1.88 -10.90
N GLN A 200 -10.23 2.95 -11.00
CA GLN A 200 -10.76 4.30 -11.23
C GLN A 200 -11.42 4.43 -12.60
N MET A 201 -10.81 3.85 -13.65
CA MET A 201 -11.40 3.83 -14.99
C MET A 201 -12.72 3.06 -14.98
N PHE A 202 -12.72 1.83 -14.50
CA PHE A 202 -13.92 1.00 -14.46
C PHE A 202 -15.02 1.63 -13.60
N GLY A 203 -14.68 2.17 -12.42
CA GLY A 203 -15.64 2.80 -11.52
C GLY A 203 -16.36 3.99 -12.15
N GLY A 204 -15.66 4.82 -12.91
CA GLY A 204 -16.25 5.94 -13.65
C GLY A 204 -17.22 5.48 -14.74
N TYR A 205 -16.83 4.51 -15.56
CA TYR A 205 -17.72 3.93 -16.59
C TYR A 205 -18.93 3.24 -15.97
N PHE A 206 -18.74 2.48 -14.90
CA PHE A 206 -19.82 1.82 -14.18
C PHE A 206 -20.82 2.85 -13.62
N ALA A 207 -20.33 3.88 -12.94
CA ALA A 207 -21.18 4.94 -12.39
C ALA A 207 -21.92 5.73 -13.48
N TYR A 208 -21.28 5.97 -14.62
CA TYR A 208 -21.93 6.57 -15.79
C TYR A 208 -23.08 5.70 -16.32
N GLY A 209 -22.86 4.39 -16.45
CA GLY A 209 -23.89 3.42 -16.85
C GLY A 209 -25.10 3.49 -15.90
N VAL A 210 -24.85 3.48 -14.58
CA VAL A 210 -25.91 3.60 -13.56
C VAL A 210 -26.64 4.94 -13.67
N ALA A 211 -25.91 6.05 -13.83
CA ALA A 211 -26.51 7.37 -13.95
C ALA A 211 -27.38 7.55 -15.20
N ASN A 212 -27.08 6.82 -16.29
CA ASN A 212 -27.88 6.84 -17.48
C ASN A 212 -29.17 6.02 -17.37
N HIS A 213 -29.14 4.88 -16.70
CA HIS A 213 -30.29 3.97 -16.61
C HIS A 213 -31.21 4.30 -15.43
N VAL A 214 -30.66 4.77 -14.31
CA VAL A 214 -31.43 5.02 -13.07
C VAL A 214 -31.61 6.50 -12.80
N GLY A 215 -30.68 7.36 -13.24
CA GLY A 215 -30.64 8.79 -12.89
C GLY A 215 -31.68 9.68 -13.59
N GLY A 216 -32.48 9.14 -14.51
CA GLY A 216 -33.53 9.88 -15.25
C GLY A 216 -34.95 9.54 -14.84
N ASP A 217 -35.16 8.50 -14.06
CA ASP A 217 -36.48 8.06 -13.64
C ASP A 217 -36.83 8.55 -12.23
N ALA A 218 -37.75 9.51 -12.15
CA ALA A 218 -38.26 10.03 -10.88
C ALA A 218 -38.97 8.95 -10.03
N ASN A 219 -39.41 7.85 -10.66
CA ASN A 219 -40.13 6.73 -10.03
C ASN A 219 -39.21 5.54 -9.74
N ALA A 220 -37.91 5.64 -10.00
CA ALA A 220 -36.99 4.56 -9.69
C ALA A 220 -37.00 4.22 -8.19
N ALA A 221 -37.12 2.94 -7.87
CA ALA A 221 -37.14 2.44 -6.49
C ALA A 221 -35.85 2.76 -5.72
N LEU A 222 -34.72 2.86 -6.43
CA LEU A 222 -33.40 3.20 -5.89
C LEU A 222 -32.78 4.34 -6.70
N ARG A 223 -32.08 5.25 -6.01
CA ARG A 223 -31.30 6.31 -6.65
C ARG A 223 -29.95 5.78 -7.16
N GLY A 224 -29.31 6.47 -8.10
CA GLY A 224 -28.05 6.03 -8.70
C GLY A 224 -26.96 5.70 -7.70
N TRP A 225 -26.76 6.55 -6.66
CA TRP A 225 -25.77 6.28 -5.60
C TRP A 225 -26.08 5.03 -4.78
N GLN A 226 -27.37 4.72 -4.53
CA GLN A 226 -27.77 3.51 -3.82
C GLN A 226 -27.46 2.26 -4.62
N VAL A 227 -27.71 2.29 -5.93
CA VAL A 227 -27.36 1.18 -6.84
C VAL A 227 -25.85 0.95 -6.86
N ILE A 228 -25.05 2.02 -6.90
CA ILE A 228 -23.58 1.93 -6.87
C ILE A 228 -23.11 1.21 -5.60
N PHE A 229 -23.51 1.68 -4.41
CA PHE A 229 -23.09 1.08 -3.16
C PHE A 229 -23.62 -0.34 -2.95
N LEU A 230 -24.88 -0.59 -3.32
CA LEU A 230 -25.46 -1.92 -3.19
C LEU A 230 -24.76 -2.95 -4.09
N PHE A 231 -24.53 -2.61 -5.35
CA PHE A 231 -23.86 -3.50 -6.30
C PHE A 231 -22.41 -3.78 -5.89
N LEU A 232 -21.64 -2.73 -5.60
CA LEU A 232 -20.24 -2.89 -5.19
C LEU A 232 -20.15 -3.66 -3.87
N GLY A 233 -21.01 -3.37 -2.90
CA GLY A 233 -21.01 -4.05 -1.61
C GLY A 233 -21.36 -5.53 -1.72
N LEU A 234 -22.39 -5.89 -2.49
CA LEU A 234 -22.75 -7.30 -2.72
C LEU A 234 -21.64 -8.04 -3.48
N LEU A 235 -21.04 -7.41 -4.48
CA LEU A 235 -19.92 -7.98 -5.23
C LEU A 235 -18.72 -8.22 -4.29
N THR A 236 -18.39 -7.25 -3.47
CA THR A 236 -17.28 -7.35 -2.49
C THR A 236 -17.54 -8.45 -1.47
N ALA A 237 -18.77 -8.53 -0.92
CA ALA A 237 -19.13 -9.60 0.00
C ALA A 237 -19.03 -11.00 -0.65
N ALA A 238 -19.50 -11.15 -1.90
CA ALA A 238 -19.38 -12.39 -2.64
C ALA A 238 -17.91 -12.78 -2.90
N ILE A 239 -17.05 -11.81 -3.24
CA ILE A 239 -15.62 -12.03 -3.40
C ILE A 239 -14.97 -12.39 -2.06
N GLY A 240 -15.35 -11.75 -0.94
CA GLY A 240 -14.86 -12.09 0.40
C GLY A 240 -15.22 -13.53 0.79
N ILE A 241 -16.44 -13.95 0.54
CA ILE A 241 -16.88 -15.35 0.76
C ILE A 241 -16.08 -16.31 -0.14
N SER A 242 -15.89 -15.98 -1.42
CA SER A 242 -15.11 -16.79 -2.36
C SER A 242 -13.65 -16.89 -1.92
N PHE A 243 -13.07 -15.80 -1.42
CA PHE A 243 -11.70 -15.72 -0.93
C PHE A 243 -11.47 -16.69 0.24
N TRP A 244 -12.47 -16.87 1.12
CA TRP A 244 -12.43 -17.84 2.23
C TRP A 244 -12.12 -19.26 1.77
N PHE A 245 -12.66 -19.68 0.63
CA PHE A 245 -12.51 -21.05 0.11
C PHE A 245 -11.30 -21.20 -0.82
N ILE A 246 -10.92 -20.14 -1.54
CA ILE A 246 -9.91 -20.23 -2.60
C ILE A 246 -8.51 -19.90 -2.07
N MET A 247 -8.39 -18.88 -1.17
CA MET A 247 -7.09 -18.41 -0.72
C MET A 247 -6.54 -19.29 0.40
N PRO A 248 -5.35 -19.91 0.23
CA PRO A 248 -4.72 -20.68 1.29
C PRO A 248 -4.11 -19.76 2.36
N ASP A 249 -4.15 -20.20 3.62
CA ASP A 249 -3.60 -19.43 4.76
C ASP A 249 -2.07 -19.35 4.74
N SER A 250 -1.43 -20.40 4.22
CA SER A 250 0.02 -20.47 4.04
C SER A 250 0.37 -21.41 2.89
N PRO A 251 1.61 -21.36 2.36
CA PRO A 251 2.06 -22.25 1.30
C PRO A 251 1.90 -23.75 1.62
N GLU A 252 1.99 -24.12 2.88
CA GLU A 252 1.87 -25.51 3.36
C GLU A 252 0.46 -26.08 3.15
N PHE A 253 -0.56 -25.23 3.31
CA PHE A 253 -1.97 -25.59 3.12
C PHE A 253 -2.49 -25.35 1.70
N ALA A 254 -1.62 -24.95 0.77
CA ALA A 254 -2.00 -24.73 -0.61
C ALA A 254 -2.36 -26.02 -1.32
N GLY A 255 -3.65 -26.20 -1.63
CA GLY A 255 -4.13 -27.39 -2.34
C GLY A 255 -3.68 -27.48 -3.79
N PHE A 256 -3.30 -26.36 -4.41
CA PHE A 256 -2.83 -26.30 -5.79
C PHE A 256 -1.33 -26.67 -5.95
N LEU A 257 -0.57 -26.81 -4.84
CA LEU A 257 0.83 -27.22 -4.85
C LEU A 257 0.97 -28.71 -4.49
N SER A 258 1.83 -29.42 -5.23
CA SER A 258 2.25 -30.78 -4.84
C SER A 258 3.18 -30.72 -3.62
N SER A 259 3.39 -31.87 -2.96
CA SER A 259 4.30 -31.95 -1.81
C SER A 259 5.74 -31.54 -2.15
N GLU A 260 6.21 -31.89 -3.35
CA GLU A 260 7.53 -31.49 -3.84
C GLU A 260 7.59 -29.97 -4.11
N GLU A 261 6.53 -29.38 -4.72
CA GLU A 261 6.44 -27.95 -4.96
C GLU A 261 6.37 -27.15 -3.66
N LYS A 262 5.72 -27.67 -2.62
CA LYS A 262 5.70 -27.06 -1.28
C LYS A 262 7.09 -27.03 -0.66
N SER A 263 7.82 -28.14 -0.73
CA SER A 263 9.20 -28.23 -0.22
C SER A 263 10.12 -27.27 -0.99
N LEU A 264 10.03 -27.24 -2.32
CA LEU A 264 10.77 -26.30 -3.16
C LEU A 264 10.43 -24.85 -2.83
N HIS A 265 9.15 -24.54 -2.57
CA HIS A 265 8.71 -23.19 -2.19
C HIS A 265 9.31 -22.76 -0.85
N ILE A 266 9.27 -23.62 0.18
CA ILE A 266 9.85 -23.33 1.49
C ILE A 266 11.35 -23.06 1.37
N GLU A 267 12.08 -23.86 0.57
CA GLU A 267 13.50 -23.62 0.35
C GLU A 267 13.75 -22.30 -0.41
N ARG A 268 12.89 -21.93 -1.39
CA ARG A 268 12.96 -20.63 -2.08
C ARG A 268 12.83 -19.45 -1.13
N ILE A 269 11.85 -19.46 -0.24
CA ILE A 269 11.58 -18.34 0.68
C ILE A 269 12.45 -18.38 1.94
N ARG A 270 13.21 -19.46 2.16
CA ARG A 270 14.13 -19.61 3.30
C ARG A 270 15.10 -18.43 3.42
N GLY A 271 15.54 -17.88 2.28
CA GLY A 271 16.34 -16.66 2.24
C GLY A 271 15.64 -15.42 2.80
N ASN A 272 14.29 -15.37 2.78
CA ASN A 272 13.54 -14.28 3.38
C ASN A 272 13.58 -14.31 4.91
N ILE A 273 13.68 -15.52 5.49
CA ILE A 273 13.67 -15.76 6.95
C ILE A 273 15.01 -15.36 7.57
N GLN A 274 16.11 -15.47 6.83
CA GLN A 274 17.46 -15.09 7.29
C GLN A 274 17.64 -13.59 7.58
N GLY A 275 16.68 -12.76 7.23
CA GLY A 275 16.68 -11.32 7.51
C GLY A 275 15.59 -10.86 8.47
N ILE A 276 14.92 -11.77 9.18
CA ILE A 276 14.01 -11.39 10.26
C ILE A 276 14.89 -11.00 11.45
N GLY A 277 15.02 -9.68 11.62
CA GLY A 277 15.71 -9.10 12.74
C GLY A 277 15.15 -9.58 14.08
N SER A 278 15.90 -9.36 15.13
CA SER A 278 15.54 -9.67 16.51
C SER A 278 14.05 -9.33 16.77
N ARG A 279 13.29 -10.30 17.33
CA ARG A 279 11.91 -10.07 17.80
C ARG A 279 11.85 -9.22 19.07
N THR A 280 13.01 -8.85 19.63
CA THR A 280 13.11 -8.02 20.82
C THR A 280 13.07 -6.55 20.43
N PHE A 281 12.18 -5.80 21.07
CA PHE A 281 12.10 -4.35 20.88
C PHE A 281 13.35 -3.69 21.46
N LYS A 282 14.05 -2.88 20.65
CA LYS A 282 15.28 -2.17 21.04
C LYS A 282 14.98 -0.68 21.19
N TRP A 283 15.01 -0.18 22.42
CA TRP A 283 14.75 1.22 22.72
C TRP A 283 15.73 2.18 22.05
N ASP A 284 16.99 1.78 21.88
CA ASP A 284 18.03 2.59 21.22
C ASP A 284 17.65 2.85 19.75
N GLN A 285 17.23 1.81 19.02
CA GLN A 285 16.76 1.95 17.64
C GLN A 285 15.46 2.77 17.54
N PHE A 286 14.57 2.68 18.53
CA PHE A 286 13.37 3.50 18.59
C PHE A 286 13.72 4.99 18.73
N TRP A 287 14.57 5.33 19.69
CA TRP A 287 14.99 6.72 19.90
C TRP A 287 15.84 7.25 18.74
N GLU A 288 16.62 6.40 18.10
CA GLU A 288 17.32 6.74 16.86
C GLU A 288 16.35 7.10 15.75
N ALA A 289 15.28 6.28 15.53
CA ALA A 289 14.25 6.57 14.55
C ALA A 289 13.58 7.94 14.80
N ILE A 290 13.27 8.27 16.06
CA ILE A 290 12.64 9.55 16.42
C ILE A 290 13.59 10.74 16.19
N LYS A 291 14.89 10.56 16.42
CA LYS A 291 15.90 11.61 16.26
C LYS A 291 16.38 11.75 14.82
N ASP A 292 16.20 10.73 13.98
CA ASP A 292 16.67 10.77 12.59
C ASP A 292 15.79 11.72 11.74
N PRO A 293 16.36 12.80 11.17
CA PRO A 293 15.64 13.71 10.29
C PRO A 293 14.96 13.01 9.11
N MET A 294 15.52 11.89 8.63
CA MET A 294 14.95 11.14 7.51
C MET A 294 13.57 10.58 7.84
N THR A 295 13.33 10.15 9.07
CA THR A 295 12.00 9.69 9.52
C THR A 295 10.94 10.77 9.33
N TRP A 296 11.27 12.01 9.70
CA TRP A 296 10.34 13.13 9.62
C TRP A 296 10.16 13.66 8.20
N LEU A 297 11.17 13.57 7.34
CA LEU A 297 11.03 13.89 5.91
C LEU A 297 10.12 12.87 5.23
N TYR A 298 10.30 11.58 5.47
CA TYR A 298 9.36 10.58 4.98
C TYR A 298 7.92 10.81 5.48
N ALA A 299 7.77 11.08 6.78
CA ALA A 299 6.47 11.35 7.37
C ALA A 299 5.83 12.62 6.77
N PHE A 300 6.61 13.68 6.58
CA PHE A 300 6.14 14.92 5.97
C PHE A 300 5.69 14.70 4.53
N TRP A 301 6.50 14.00 3.72
CA TRP A 301 6.10 13.67 2.35
C TRP A 301 4.80 12.90 2.32
N ILE A 302 4.69 11.83 3.11
CA ILE A 302 3.49 10.99 3.20
C ILE A 302 2.28 11.82 3.62
N PHE A 303 2.40 12.63 4.66
CA PHE A 303 1.34 13.50 5.16
C PHE A 303 0.89 14.50 4.09
N ALA A 304 1.85 15.27 3.54
CA ALA A 304 1.56 16.35 2.61
C ALA A 304 1.04 15.87 1.25
N ALA A 305 1.50 14.70 0.77
CA ALA A 305 1.00 14.09 -0.47
C ALA A 305 -0.43 13.55 -0.34
N ASN A 306 -0.86 13.17 0.87
CA ASN A 306 -2.19 12.62 1.10
C ASN A 306 -3.26 13.70 1.37
N ILE A 307 -2.91 14.95 1.65
CA ILE A 307 -3.88 16.04 1.73
C ILE A 307 -4.56 16.30 0.38
N PRO A 308 -3.87 16.35 -0.78
CA PRO A 308 -4.53 16.48 -2.09
C PRO A 308 -5.31 15.24 -2.55
N ASN A 309 -5.17 14.09 -1.89
CA ASN A 309 -5.72 12.80 -2.34
C ASN A 309 -7.23 12.81 -2.59
N SER A 310 -8.00 13.68 -1.92
CA SER A 310 -9.44 13.83 -2.18
C SER A 310 -9.78 14.28 -3.60
N ILE A 311 -8.83 14.84 -4.36
CA ILE A 311 -9.00 15.13 -5.79
C ILE A 311 -9.40 13.86 -6.55
N ALA A 312 -8.73 12.75 -6.27
CA ALA A 312 -9.01 11.48 -6.93
C ALA A 312 -10.12 10.70 -6.23
N THR A 313 -10.15 10.70 -4.88
CA THR A 313 -10.98 9.76 -4.12
C THR A 313 -12.39 10.25 -3.79
N SER A 314 -12.55 11.52 -3.38
CA SER A 314 -13.83 11.99 -2.83
C SER A 314 -14.45 13.17 -3.57
N PHE A 315 -13.62 14.03 -4.16
CA PHE A 315 -14.06 15.30 -4.76
C PHE A 315 -13.85 15.38 -6.28
N GLY A 316 -13.30 14.34 -6.92
CA GLY A 316 -12.97 14.37 -8.35
C GLY A 316 -14.15 14.78 -9.23
N ASN A 317 -15.29 14.13 -9.06
CA ASN A 317 -16.50 14.43 -9.84
C ASN A 317 -17.07 15.84 -9.53
N ILE A 318 -17.03 16.27 -8.27
CA ILE A 318 -17.46 17.63 -7.87
C ILE A 318 -16.55 18.67 -8.52
N LEU A 319 -15.25 18.46 -8.54
CA LEU A 319 -14.28 19.36 -9.17
C LEU A 319 -14.48 19.45 -10.67
N VAL A 320 -14.64 18.32 -11.35
CA VAL A 320 -14.87 18.29 -12.81
C VAL A 320 -16.21 18.96 -13.15
N LYS A 321 -17.26 18.71 -12.36
CA LYS A 321 -18.53 19.42 -12.50
C LYS A 321 -18.35 20.93 -12.30
N GLY A 322 -17.55 21.35 -11.30
CA GLY A 322 -17.21 22.74 -11.04
C GLY A 322 -16.41 23.44 -12.16
N MET A 323 -15.79 22.68 -13.06
CA MET A 323 -15.12 23.19 -14.26
C MET A 323 -16.10 23.54 -15.39
N GLY A 324 -17.41 23.25 -15.24
CA GLY A 324 -18.48 23.57 -16.19
C GLY A 324 -18.98 22.38 -17.01
N TYR A 325 -18.75 21.16 -16.54
CA TYR A 325 -19.29 19.92 -17.11
C TYR A 325 -20.55 19.47 -16.37
N THR A 326 -21.37 18.66 -17.00
CA THR A 326 -22.54 18.06 -16.36
C THR A 326 -22.14 16.94 -15.38
N SER A 327 -23.07 16.56 -14.49
CA SER A 327 -22.83 15.43 -13.56
C SER A 327 -22.52 14.13 -14.31
N LYS A 328 -23.20 13.84 -15.43
CA LYS A 328 -22.96 12.66 -16.27
C LYS A 328 -21.61 12.70 -16.96
N GLU A 329 -21.25 13.83 -17.56
CA GLU A 329 -19.94 14.02 -18.18
C GLU A 329 -18.81 13.88 -17.17
N SER A 330 -18.97 14.39 -15.93
CA SER A 330 -17.95 14.29 -14.91
C SER A 330 -17.58 12.85 -14.58
N LEU A 331 -18.54 11.90 -14.60
CA LEU A 331 -18.31 10.50 -14.35
C LEU A 331 -17.38 9.84 -15.41
N LEU A 332 -17.48 10.27 -16.66
CA LEU A 332 -16.60 9.81 -17.73
C LEU A 332 -15.24 10.55 -17.70
N LEU A 333 -15.28 11.87 -17.48
CA LEU A 333 -14.10 12.70 -17.56
C LEU A 333 -13.11 12.51 -16.41
N VAL A 334 -13.49 11.84 -15.32
CA VAL A 334 -12.53 11.43 -14.27
C VAL A 334 -11.74 10.18 -14.65
N THR A 335 -12.21 9.36 -15.62
CA THR A 335 -11.58 8.07 -15.94
C THR A 335 -10.18 8.17 -16.55
N PRO A 336 -9.83 9.17 -17.41
CA PRO A 336 -8.49 9.27 -17.98
C PRO A 336 -7.38 9.52 -16.94
N LEU A 337 -7.75 10.04 -15.75
CA LEU A 337 -6.78 10.17 -14.64
C LEU A 337 -6.17 8.81 -14.29
N GLY A 338 -6.99 7.75 -14.19
CA GLY A 338 -6.49 6.40 -13.90
C GLY A 338 -5.57 5.85 -14.99
N ALA A 339 -5.87 6.11 -16.27
CA ALA A 339 -5.00 5.71 -17.36
C ALA A 339 -3.64 6.45 -17.31
N TYR A 340 -3.67 7.76 -17.06
CA TYR A 340 -2.46 8.56 -16.91
C TYR A 340 -1.62 8.08 -15.72
N GLU A 341 -2.24 7.77 -14.58
CA GLU A 341 -1.59 7.22 -13.39
C GLU A 341 -0.84 5.92 -13.71
N ILE A 342 -1.48 4.98 -14.42
CA ILE A 342 -0.85 3.72 -14.82
C ILE A 342 0.39 3.98 -15.69
N VAL A 343 0.24 4.82 -16.71
CA VAL A 343 1.34 5.14 -17.66
C VAL A 343 2.52 5.76 -16.93
N VAL A 344 2.27 6.73 -16.07
CA VAL A 344 3.31 7.44 -15.29
C VAL A 344 3.97 6.49 -14.30
N LEU A 345 3.16 5.73 -13.53
CA LEU A 345 3.68 4.81 -12.52
C LEU A 345 4.57 3.74 -13.14
N VAL A 346 4.09 3.04 -14.17
CA VAL A 346 4.84 1.97 -14.84
C VAL A 346 6.04 2.53 -15.58
N GLY A 347 5.87 3.61 -16.33
CA GLY A 347 6.93 4.22 -17.14
C GLY A 347 8.07 4.77 -16.29
N LEU A 348 7.76 5.53 -15.25
CA LEU A 348 8.78 6.14 -14.39
C LEU A 348 9.42 5.11 -13.44
N THR A 349 8.69 4.10 -12.97
CA THR A 349 9.29 3.00 -12.19
C THR A 349 10.27 2.21 -13.05
N PHE A 350 9.93 1.94 -14.32
CA PHE A 350 10.85 1.29 -15.25
C PHE A 350 12.08 2.15 -15.54
N ALA A 351 11.92 3.46 -15.71
CA ALA A 351 13.03 4.40 -15.87
C ALA A 351 13.93 4.43 -14.62
N ALA A 352 13.33 4.44 -13.43
CA ALA A 352 14.02 4.37 -12.14
C ALA A 352 14.87 3.10 -11.98
N MET A 353 14.33 1.95 -12.42
CA MET A 353 15.08 0.68 -12.39
C MET A 353 16.29 0.70 -13.34
N LYS A 354 16.13 1.27 -14.55
CA LYS A 354 17.23 1.34 -15.53
C LYS A 354 18.31 2.34 -15.14
N THR A 355 17.94 3.44 -14.53
CA THR A 355 18.87 4.54 -14.21
C THR A 355 19.44 4.45 -12.80
N GLU A 356 18.87 3.56 -11.94
CA GLU A 356 19.16 3.48 -10.51
C GLU A 356 18.90 4.81 -9.74
N GLN A 357 18.08 5.70 -10.34
CA GLN A 357 17.80 7.04 -9.84
C GLN A 357 16.30 7.19 -9.49
N ARG A 358 15.87 6.59 -8.37
CA ARG A 358 14.46 6.57 -7.97
C ARG A 358 13.89 7.96 -7.70
N LEU A 359 14.67 8.81 -7.02
CA LEU A 359 14.22 10.17 -6.66
C LEU A 359 14.07 11.09 -7.86
N TYR A 360 14.94 11.00 -8.87
CA TYR A 360 14.77 11.79 -10.10
C TYR A 360 13.55 11.36 -10.92
N ALA A 361 13.28 10.07 -11.01
CA ALA A 361 12.08 9.56 -11.65
C ALA A 361 10.81 10.08 -10.95
N CYS A 362 10.82 10.09 -9.61
CA CYS A 362 9.72 10.65 -8.82
C CYS A 362 9.51 12.14 -9.09
N ILE A 363 10.57 12.95 -9.05
CA ILE A 363 10.51 14.39 -9.35
C ILE A 363 9.97 14.63 -10.76
N ALA A 364 10.39 13.83 -11.76
CA ALA A 364 9.88 13.92 -13.13
C ALA A 364 8.37 13.71 -13.22
N GLY A 365 7.78 12.86 -12.37
CA GLY A 365 6.33 12.69 -12.26
C GLY A 365 5.63 13.84 -11.56
N HIS A 366 6.29 14.51 -10.61
CA HIS A 366 5.71 15.63 -9.86
C HIS A 366 5.68 16.94 -10.68
N ILE A 367 6.62 17.17 -11.60
CA ILE A 367 6.65 18.39 -12.41
C ILE A 367 5.34 18.60 -13.20
N PRO A 368 4.86 17.61 -14.00
CA PRO A 368 3.55 17.74 -14.65
C PRO A 368 2.40 17.93 -13.65
N ALA A 369 2.44 17.29 -12.48
CA ALA A 369 1.40 17.44 -11.46
C ALA A 369 1.35 18.86 -10.89
N ILE A 370 2.49 19.53 -10.66
CA ILE A 370 2.54 20.93 -10.25
C ILE A 370 1.93 21.84 -11.34
N ILE A 371 2.34 21.64 -12.60
CA ILE A 371 1.78 22.38 -13.73
C ILE A 371 0.27 22.16 -13.81
N GLY A 372 -0.18 20.92 -13.63
CA GLY A 372 -1.58 20.55 -13.62
C GLY A 372 -2.37 21.22 -12.49
N ALA A 373 -1.82 21.29 -11.30
CA ALA A 373 -2.44 21.98 -10.17
C ALA A 373 -2.60 23.48 -10.44
N ILE A 374 -1.60 24.11 -11.06
CA ILE A 374 -1.67 25.53 -11.48
C ILE A 374 -2.77 25.71 -12.54
N LEU A 375 -2.84 24.82 -13.55
CA LEU A 375 -3.89 24.89 -14.58
C LEU A 375 -5.29 24.73 -13.95
N MET A 376 -5.47 23.81 -13.00
CA MET A 376 -6.74 23.65 -12.27
C MET A 376 -7.14 24.89 -11.47
N ALA A 377 -6.16 25.62 -10.91
CA ALA A 377 -6.42 26.81 -10.10
C ALA A 377 -6.73 28.05 -10.94
N THR A 378 -6.08 28.20 -12.11
CA THR A 378 -6.10 29.44 -12.93
C THR A 378 -7.02 29.37 -14.12
N THR A 379 -7.41 28.18 -14.60
CA THR A 379 -8.19 28.00 -15.81
C THR A 379 -9.52 27.28 -15.56
N ASN A 380 -10.34 27.13 -16.61
CA ASN A 380 -11.62 26.43 -16.58
C ASN A 380 -11.71 25.43 -17.76
N LYS A 381 -12.74 24.58 -17.76
CA LYS A 381 -13.02 23.58 -18.82
C LYS A 381 -11.80 22.73 -19.17
N VAL A 382 -11.45 22.68 -20.47
CA VAL A 382 -10.45 21.74 -20.99
C VAL A 382 -9.05 21.91 -20.37
N PRO A 383 -8.46 23.13 -20.25
CA PRO A 383 -7.15 23.25 -19.60
C PRO A 383 -7.14 22.82 -18.13
N ALA A 384 -8.20 23.14 -17.38
CA ALA A 384 -8.33 22.69 -15.99
C ALA A 384 -8.47 21.16 -15.90
N LEU A 385 -9.19 20.55 -16.86
CA LEU A 385 -9.35 19.10 -16.94
C LEU A 385 -8.02 18.37 -17.26
N ILE A 386 -7.21 18.92 -18.17
CA ILE A 386 -5.85 18.44 -18.43
C ILE A 386 -5.01 18.54 -17.16
N GLY A 387 -5.14 19.64 -16.43
CA GLY A 387 -4.49 19.83 -15.13
C GLY A 387 -4.91 18.78 -14.11
N TYR A 388 -6.19 18.41 -14.09
CA TYR A 388 -6.72 17.34 -13.25
C TYR A 388 -6.03 15.99 -13.57
N TYR A 389 -5.85 15.65 -14.84
CA TYR A 389 -5.18 14.41 -15.24
C TYR A 389 -3.71 14.37 -14.82
N PHE A 390 -2.99 15.49 -14.89
CA PHE A 390 -1.60 15.57 -14.49
C PHE A 390 -1.38 15.32 -12.99
N SER A 391 -2.42 15.51 -12.15
CA SER A 391 -2.34 15.16 -10.72
C SER A 391 -2.09 13.66 -10.48
N GLY A 392 -2.42 12.79 -11.45
CA GLY A 392 -2.09 11.36 -11.44
C GLY A 392 -0.58 11.05 -11.51
N GLY A 393 0.29 12.06 -11.59
CA GLY A 393 1.73 11.89 -11.46
C GLY A 393 2.22 11.74 -10.01
N ILE A 394 1.44 12.13 -9.01
CA ILE A 394 1.84 12.08 -7.59
C ILE A 394 2.02 10.65 -7.03
N PRO A 395 1.20 9.66 -7.38
CA PRO A 395 1.33 8.29 -6.85
C PRO A 395 2.70 7.63 -7.06
N ILE A 396 3.52 8.07 -8.03
CA ILE A 396 4.91 7.58 -8.18
C ILE A 396 5.73 7.85 -6.92
N GLY A 397 5.48 8.94 -6.22
CA GLY A 397 6.13 9.29 -4.98
C GLY A 397 5.81 8.33 -3.85
N TRP A 398 4.59 7.83 -3.78
CA TRP A 398 4.18 6.82 -2.79
C TRP A 398 5.04 5.56 -2.90
N THR A 399 5.13 4.98 -4.11
CA THR A 399 5.95 3.78 -4.35
C THR A 399 7.44 4.04 -4.14
N THR A 400 7.91 5.23 -4.48
CA THR A 400 9.30 5.65 -4.29
C THR A 400 9.64 5.77 -2.80
N ILE A 401 8.83 6.47 -2.00
CA ILE A 401 9.07 6.67 -0.56
C ILE A 401 9.01 5.33 0.19
N LEU A 402 8.02 4.49 -0.09
CA LEU A 402 7.96 3.14 0.51
C LEU A 402 9.18 2.29 0.12
N GLY A 403 9.61 2.37 -1.14
CA GLY A 403 10.81 1.69 -1.62
C GLY A 403 12.09 2.21 -0.96
N LEU A 404 12.20 3.51 -0.70
CA LEU A 404 13.32 4.11 0.03
C LEU A 404 13.31 3.73 1.51
N GLN A 405 12.14 3.74 2.17
CA GLN A 405 12.02 3.25 3.55
C GLN A 405 12.46 1.78 3.65
N ALA A 406 12.04 0.94 2.70
CA ALA A 406 12.42 -0.48 2.69
C ALA A 406 13.92 -0.68 2.49
N SER A 407 14.57 0.14 1.63
CA SER A 407 15.97 -0.01 1.23
C SER A 407 16.94 0.76 2.13
N ASN A 408 16.54 1.94 2.65
CA ASN A 408 17.42 2.90 3.31
C ASN A 408 17.25 2.99 4.83
N VAL A 409 16.31 2.23 5.40
CA VAL A 409 16.14 2.11 6.86
C VAL A 409 16.53 0.70 7.27
N ALA A 410 17.55 0.58 8.13
CA ALA A 410 17.98 -0.68 8.71
C ALA A 410 17.75 -0.68 10.25
N GLY A 411 17.82 -1.87 10.85
CA GLY A 411 17.42 -2.10 12.23
C GLY A 411 15.93 -2.47 12.35
N SER A 412 15.65 -3.59 13.01
CA SER A 412 14.30 -4.16 13.09
C SER A 412 13.30 -3.21 13.74
N THR A 413 13.64 -2.64 14.90
CA THR A 413 12.79 -1.71 15.64
C THR A 413 12.72 -0.34 14.94
N LYS A 414 13.82 0.16 14.39
CA LYS A 414 13.87 1.43 13.64
C LYS A 414 12.93 1.37 12.43
N LYS A 415 12.99 0.28 11.65
CA LYS A 415 12.17 0.10 10.45
C LYS A 415 10.67 0.06 10.77
N VAL A 416 10.28 -0.66 11.83
CA VAL A 416 8.89 -0.70 12.29
C VAL A 416 8.43 0.69 12.75
N THR A 417 9.25 1.39 13.54
CA THR A 417 8.92 2.73 14.05
C THR A 417 8.70 3.73 12.91
N VAL A 418 9.60 3.77 11.91
CA VAL A 418 9.47 4.64 10.74
C VAL A 418 8.21 4.31 9.95
N SER A 419 7.89 3.02 9.77
CA SER A 419 6.67 2.59 9.07
C SER A 419 5.41 3.02 9.81
N VAL A 420 5.36 2.88 11.13
CA VAL A 420 4.21 3.30 11.97
C VAL A 420 4.00 4.81 11.89
N ILE A 421 5.08 5.60 12.00
CA ILE A 421 5.02 7.07 11.84
C ILE A 421 4.49 7.42 10.45
N GLY A 422 4.95 6.73 9.41
CA GLY A 422 4.45 6.91 8.04
C GLY A 422 2.95 6.60 7.91
N THR A 423 2.47 5.54 8.51
CA THR A 423 1.06 5.16 8.51
C THR A 423 0.18 6.20 9.23
N ILE A 424 0.62 6.70 10.38
CA ILE A 424 -0.07 7.78 11.09
C ILE A 424 -0.13 9.04 10.22
N ALA A 425 0.99 9.41 9.60
CA ALA A 425 1.08 10.54 8.69
C ALA A 425 0.12 10.41 7.48
N TYR A 426 0.06 9.23 6.87
CA TYR A 426 -0.89 8.88 5.81
C TYR A 426 -2.34 9.10 6.24
N THR A 427 -2.70 8.56 7.38
CA THR A 427 -4.09 8.61 7.85
C THR A 427 -4.51 10.02 8.23
N ILE A 428 -3.65 10.78 8.93
CA ILE A 428 -3.93 12.19 9.26
C ILE A 428 -4.04 13.03 7.98
N GLY A 429 -3.16 12.84 6.99
CA GLY A 429 -3.25 13.51 5.70
C GLY A 429 -4.60 13.28 5.02
N ASN A 430 -5.07 12.03 4.99
CA ASN A 430 -6.36 11.68 4.40
C ASN A 430 -7.57 12.15 5.22
N ILE A 431 -7.47 12.28 6.55
CA ILE A 431 -8.52 12.89 7.38
C ILE A 431 -8.68 14.37 7.03
N ILE A 432 -7.57 15.09 6.86
CA ILE A 432 -7.57 16.52 6.52
C ILE A 432 -8.00 16.74 5.07
N SER A 433 -7.71 15.81 4.19
CA SER A 433 -7.90 15.91 2.74
C SER A 433 -9.30 16.40 2.33
N PRO A 434 -10.41 15.78 2.72
CA PRO A 434 -11.75 16.29 2.39
C PRO A 434 -12.05 17.66 3.02
N GLN A 435 -11.44 17.97 4.16
CA GLN A 435 -11.69 19.23 4.88
C GLN A 435 -11.10 20.46 4.17
N THR A 436 -10.19 20.27 3.22
CA THR A 436 -9.66 21.36 2.39
C THR A 436 -10.72 21.90 1.40
N PHE A 437 -11.73 21.08 1.05
CA PHE A 437 -12.79 21.44 0.11
C PHE A 437 -14.01 21.98 0.83
N GLN A 438 -13.94 23.23 1.30
CA GLN A 438 -15.03 23.87 2.04
C GLN A 438 -16.22 24.18 1.12
N SER A 439 -17.44 23.91 1.57
CA SER A 439 -18.66 24.15 0.79
C SER A 439 -18.87 25.62 0.41
N LYS A 440 -18.39 26.56 1.24
CA LYS A 440 -18.41 28.00 0.98
C LYS A 440 -17.61 28.41 -0.26
N ASP A 441 -16.65 27.59 -0.68
CA ASP A 441 -15.75 27.88 -1.80
C ASP A 441 -16.26 27.26 -3.12
N ALA A 442 -17.43 26.59 -3.07
CA ALA A 442 -18.08 26.02 -4.25
C ALA A 442 -18.51 27.10 -5.24
N PRO A 443 -18.54 26.84 -6.56
CA PRO A 443 -18.14 25.60 -7.22
C PRO A 443 -16.65 25.54 -7.59
N ARG A 444 -15.90 26.61 -7.41
CA ARG A 444 -14.50 26.73 -7.87
C ARG A 444 -13.48 26.08 -6.94
N TYR A 445 -13.73 26.03 -5.64
CA TYR A 445 -12.82 25.50 -4.61
C TYR A 445 -11.39 26.07 -4.74
N LEU A 446 -11.27 27.38 -5.01
CA LEU A 446 -9.98 28.01 -5.28
C LEU A 446 -8.97 27.87 -4.12
N PRO A 447 -9.33 28.07 -2.84
CA PRO A 447 -8.39 27.87 -1.73
C PRO A 447 -7.83 26.44 -1.67
N ALA A 448 -8.68 25.41 -1.90
CA ALA A 448 -8.26 24.02 -1.98
C ALA A 448 -7.26 23.81 -3.13
N LYS A 449 -7.52 24.33 -4.32
CA LYS A 449 -6.63 24.22 -5.47
C LYS A 449 -5.28 24.91 -5.23
N ILE A 450 -5.27 26.08 -4.58
CA ILE A 450 -4.02 26.77 -4.18
C ILE A 450 -3.24 25.94 -3.17
N SER A 451 -3.90 25.38 -2.16
CA SER A 451 -3.23 24.51 -1.18
C SER A 451 -2.60 23.29 -1.84
N ILE A 452 -3.23 22.72 -2.88
CA ILE A 452 -2.70 21.60 -3.66
C ILE A 452 -1.41 22.02 -4.39
N VAL A 453 -1.38 23.18 -5.04
CA VAL A 453 -0.18 23.71 -5.70
C VAL A 453 0.97 23.81 -4.68
N ILE A 454 0.70 24.43 -3.53
CA ILE A 454 1.71 24.62 -2.48
C ILE A 454 2.23 23.26 -1.98
N LEU A 455 1.32 22.32 -1.70
CA LEU A 455 1.70 20.98 -1.21
C LEU A 455 2.52 20.22 -2.26
N TYR A 456 2.16 20.25 -3.55
CA TYR A 456 2.93 19.58 -4.60
C TYR A 456 4.34 20.15 -4.75
N VAL A 457 4.49 21.48 -4.60
CA VAL A 457 5.82 22.11 -4.57
C VAL A 457 6.59 21.67 -3.33
N LEU A 458 5.97 21.68 -2.15
CA LEU A 458 6.63 21.30 -0.90
C LEU A 458 7.10 19.85 -0.89
N ILE A 459 6.26 18.89 -1.34
CA ILE A 459 6.67 17.48 -1.41
C ILE A 459 7.77 17.24 -2.46
N THR A 460 7.81 18.05 -3.52
CA THR A 460 8.88 17.97 -4.51
C THR A 460 10.20 18.51 -3.96
N LEU A 461 10.17 19.62 -3.22
CA LEU A 461 11.33 20.16 -2.51
C LEU A 461 11.84 19.18 -1.43
N ASP A 462 10.92 18.51 -0.73
CA ASP A 462 11.25 17.48 0.24
C ASP A 462 12.01 16.30 -0.40
N LEU A 463 11.62 15.83 -1.59
CA LEU A 463 12.37 14.82 -2.33
C LEU A 463 13.79 15.28 -2.70
N VAL A 464 13.96 16.55 -3.05
CA VAL A 464 15.27 17.13 -3.33
C VAL A 464 16.11 17.14 -2.05
N LEU A 465 15.51 17.49 -0.91
CA LEU A 465 16.18 17.49 0.39
C LEU A 465 16.56 16.06 0.84
N ILE A 466 15.66 15.08 0.68
CA ILE A 466 15.96 13.67 0.93
C ILE A 466 17.16 13.22 0.11
N ARG A 467 17.17 13.53 -1.20
CA ARG A 467 18.29 13.19 -2.07
C ARG A 467 19.60 13.84 -1.61
N TRP A 468 19.55 15.12 -1.29
CA TRP A 468 20.74 15.86 -0.82
C TRP A 468 21.32 15.21 0.45
N LEU A 469 20.47 14.84 1.41
CA LEU A 469 20.90 14.18 2.65
C LEU A 469 21.51 12.80 2.37
N PHE A 470 20.93 11.98 1.50
CA PHE A 470 21.52 10.69 1.14
C PHE A 470 22.87 10.83 0.46
N VAL A 471 23.00 11.74 -0.50
CA VAL A 471 24.29 12.02 -1.16
C VAL A 471 25.33 12.48 -0.13
N ARG A 472 24.94 13.36 0.80
CA ARG A 472 25.82 13.84 1.88
C ARG A 472 26.24 12.68 2.80
N ARG A 473 25.30 11.86 3.26
CA ARG A 473 25.57 10.69 4.12
C ARG A 473 26.49 9.68 3.39
N ASN A 474 26.24 9.41 2.13
CA ASN A 474 27.10 8.52 1.33
C ASN A 474 28.54 9.07 1.22
N LYS A 475 28.70 10.37 0.95
CA LYS A 475 30.03 11.01 0.91
C LYS A 475 30.76 10.98 2.27
N GLN A 476 30.06 11.22 3.37
CA GLN A 476 30.64 11.13 4.72
C GLN A 476 31.16 9.73 5.00
N ARG A 477 30.42 8.70 4.61
CA ARG A 477 30.84 7.30 4.77
C ARG A 477 32.03 6.92 3.89
N ASP A 478 32.09 7.47 2.66
CA ASP A 478 33.27 7.28 1.81
C ASP A 478 34.53 7.85 2.46
N GLU A 479 34.39 8.99 3.11
CA GLU A 479 35.50 9.64 3.79
C GLU A 479 35.92 8.88 5.08
N GLU A 480 34.95 8.43 5.89
CA GLU A 480 35.18 7.60 7.07
C GLU A 480 35.87 6.28 6.70
N LYS A 481 35.47 5.61 5.62
CA LYS A 481 36.12 4.41 5.10
C LYS A 481 37.55 4.69 4.68
N ARG A 482 37.79 5.82 4.01
CA ARG A 482 39.14 6.21 3.59
C ARG A 482 40.08 6.45 4.74
N VAL A 483 39.58 7.06 5.83
CA VAL A 483 40.38 7.35 7.03
C VAL A 483 40.68 6.06 7.83
N LYS A 484 39.70 5.14 7.90
CA LYS A 484 39.81 3.88 8.66
C LYS A 484 40.43 2.73 7.89
N SER A 485 40.81 2.91 6.61
CA SER A 485 41.27 1.83 5.72
C SER A 485 42.54 1.10 6.17
N GLY A 486 43.24 1.58 7.22
CA GLY A 486 44.40 0.92 7.83
C GLY A 486 44.11 -0.01 9.02
N GLU A 487 42.94 0.10 9.66
CA GLU A 487 42.60 -0.61 10.91
C GLU A 487 41.35 -1.51 10.81
N TRP A 488 40.62 -1.43 9.70
CA TRP A 488 39.34 -2.11 9.59
C TRP A 488 39.50 -3.55 9.09
N LYS A 489 39.37 -4.53 9.95
CA LYS A 489 39.11 -5.91 9.59
C LYS A 489 37.59 -6.10 9.48
N VAL A 490 37.11 -6.42 8.27
CA VAL A 490 35.73 -6.86 8.06
C VAL A 490 35.51 -8.13 8.88
N GLU A 491 34.79 -8.02 10.01
CA GLU A 491 34.33 -9.23 10.71
C GLU A 491 33.34 -9.94 9.81
N GLY A 492 33.63 -11.19 9.44
CA GLY A 492 32.72 -12.02 8.67
C GLY A 492 31.39 -12.16 9.42
N ASN A 493 30.24 -11.98 8.70
CA ASN A 493 28.86 -12.09 9.19
C ASN A 493 28.19 -10.79 9.70
N HIS A 494 28.66 -9.61 9.32
CA HIS A 494 27.95 -8.35 9.61
C HIS A 494 26.51 -8.30 9.10
N GLU A 495 26.18 -9.07 8.07
CA GLU A 495 24.83 -9.17 7.49
C GLU A 495 23.78 -9.70 8.46
N PHE A 496 24.20 -10.39 9.54
CA PHE A 496 23.32 -10.99 10.54
C PHE A 496 23.17 -10.14 11.82
N LEU A 497 23.93 -9.04 11.94
CA LEU A 497 23.77 -8.11 13.05
C LEU A 497 22.59 -7.19 12.74
N ASP A 498 21.63 -7.10 13.68
CA ASP A 498 20.51 -6.18 13.61
C ASP A 498 21.01 -4.76 13.95
N GLN A 499 21.88 -4.21 13.08
CA GLN A 499 22.42 -2.86 13.15
C GLN A 499 21.53 -1.89 12.37
N THR A 500 21.51 -0.65 12.82
CA THR A 500 20.80 0.41 12.09
C THR A 500 21.60 0.88 10.88
N ASP A 501 20.92 1.59 9.98
CA ASP A 501 21.60 2.25 8.86
C ASP A 501 22.58 3.33 9.31
N LEU A 502 22.44 3.92 10.49
CA LEU A 502 23.37 4.91 11.03
C LEU A 502 24.60 4.26 11.68
N ASP A 503 24.43 3.12 12.34
CA ASP A 503 25.52 2.40 13.01
C ASP A 503 26.42 1.63 12.03
N ASN A 504 25.83 1.16 10.92
CA ASN A 504 26.57 0.37 9.93
C ASN A 504 27.31 1.27 8.94
N ILE A 505 28.62 1.38 9.06
CA ILE A 505 29.49 2.19 8.18
C ILE A 505 29.50 1.65 6.73
N GLU A 506 29.23 0.36 6.53
CA GLU A 506 29.17 -0.25 5.19
C GLU A 506 27.88 0.03 4.46
N PHE A 507 26.85 0.46 5.17
CA PHE A 507 25.54 0.71 4.60
C PHE A 507 25.59 1.84 3.55
N ARG A 508 24.98 1.64 2.40
CA ARG A 508 24.85 2.62 1.31
C ARG A 508 23.40 2.95 1.07
N TYR A 509 23.12 4.24 1.06
CA TYR A 509 21.78 4.73 0.74
C TYR A 509 21.55 4.72 -0.77
N VAL A 510 20.44 4.13 -1.17
CA VAL A 510 19.94 4.13 -2.56
C VAL A 510 19.34 5.51 -2.87
N LEU A 511 19.58 6.03 -4.10
CA LEU A 511 19.17 7.38 -4.53
C LEU A 511 17.94 7.39 -5.42
#